data_7e8fe5969b888fc99c0e33abdb80e177
#
_entry.id   7e8fe5969b888fc99c0e33abdb80e177
#
_cell.length_a   1.000
_cell.length_b   1.000
_cell.length_c   1.000
_cell.angle_alpha   90.00
_cell.angle_beta   90.00
_cell.angle_gamma   90.00
#
_symmetry.space_group_name_H-M   'P 1'
#
loop_
_entity.id
_entity.type
_entity.pdbx_description
1 polymer ?
#
loop_
_entity_poly.entity_id
_entity_poly.type
_entity_poly.pdbx_seq_one_letter_code
_entity_poly.pdbx_strand_id
1 'polypeptide(L)'
;MIDSFVIFTNQFSRYIIPFLLVSIPFYGLFFRKIKVYELFVDGAKDGFTIAVRIIPYLVAILVAIGMFRASGALNLLLIWLTPFLNFVGFPPENLPLALMRPLSGSGSLGLLTDLIDQHGQDSLISKIGATMYGSTETTFYVLAVYFGSVGIKKSRHALISGLLADLAGIIAAVFLCQILFGDSTISQGNHKEQMTYSQGLKK
;
A
#
# COMPACT_ATOMS: atom_id res chain seq x y z
N MET A 1 -16.93 -18.44 -15.34
CA MET A 1 -15.78 -19.20 -14.78
C MET A 1 -14.84 -18.32 -13.98
N ILE A 2 -14.48 -17.13 -14.47
CA ILE A 2 -13.63 -16.16 -13.75
C ILE A 2 -14.30 -15.69 -12.45
N ASP A 3 -15.59 -15.36 -12.49
CA ASP A 3 -16.33 -14.89 -11.31
C ASP A 3 -16.41 -15.94 -10.19
N SER A 4 -16.61 -17.20 -10.55
CA SER A 4 -16.63 -18.29 -9.56
C SER A 4 -15.26 -18.51 -8.92
N PHE A 5 -14.17 -18.33 -9.67
CA PHE A 5 -12.81 -18.42 -9.16
C PHE A 5 -12.49 -17.23 -8.22
N VAL A 6 -12.90 -16.01 -8.58
CA VAL A 6 -12.72 -14.82 -7.75
C VAL A 6 -13.49 -14.93 -6.44
N ILE A 7 -14.75 -15.40 -6.49
CA ILE A 7 -15.57 -15.61 -5.28
C ILE A 7 -14.93 -16.68 -4.38
N PHE A 8 -14.48 -17.80 -4.96
CA PHE A 8 -13.79 -18.85 -4.21
C PHE A 8 -12.50 -18.34 -3.54
N THR A 9 -11.68 -17.61 -4.29
CA THR A 9 -10.42 -17.07 -3.79
C THR A 9 -10.66 -16.05 -2.65
N ASN A 10 -11.66 -15.18 -2.78
CA ASN A 10 -12.03 -14.22 -1.74
C ASN A 10 -12.57 -14.90 -0.48
N GLN A 11 -13.42 -15.92 -0.63
CA GLN A 11 -13.89 -16.68 0.53
C GLN A 11 -12.76 -17.45 1.20
N PHE A 12 -11.90 -18.11 0.42
CA PHE A 12 -10.78 -18.87 0.95
C PHE A 12 -9.77 -17.99 1.69
N SER A 13 -9.41 -16.82 1.12
CA SER A 13 -8.53 -15.83 1.76
C SER A 13 -9.06 -15.36 3.12
N ARG A 14 -10.37 -15.19 3.24
CA ARG A 14 -11.02 -14.73 4.47
C ARG A 14 -10.81 -15.69 5.64
N TYR A 15 -10.67 -16.99 5.38
CA TYR A 15 -10.51 -18.01 6.42
C TYR A 15 -9.06 -18.43 6.65
N ILE A 16 -8.13 -18.16 5.72
CA ILE A 16 -6.72 -18.55 5.86
C ILE A 16 -6.08 -17.95 7.11
N ILE A 17 -6.22 -16.64 7.33
CA ILE A 17 -5.59 -15.96 8.47
C ILE A 17 -6.14 -16.46 9.80
N PRO A 18 -7.47 -16.48 10.04
CA PRO A 18 -8.02 -17.09 11.25
C PRO A 18 -7.61 -18.55 11.44
N PHE A 19 -7.61 -19.34 10.36
CA PHE A 19 -7.20 -20.75 10.42
C PHE A 19 -5.74 -20.90 10.84
N LEU A 20 -4.81 -20.12 10.29
CA LEU A 20 -3.40 -20.14 10.68
C LEU A 20 -3.21 -19.70 12.13
N LEU A 21 -3.89 -18.65 12.57
CA LEU A 21 -3.82 -18.17 13.95
C LEU A 21 -4.28 -19.20 14.97
N VAL A 22 -5.27 -20.01 14.63
CA VAL A 22 -5.77 -21.07 15.52
C VAL A 22 -4.95 -22.36 15.37
N SER A 23 -4.56 -22.74 14.16
CA SER A 23 -3.87 -24.01 13.90
C SER A 23 -2.48 -24.08 14.52
N ILE A 24 -1.74 -22.97 14.57
CA ILE A 24 -0.39 -22.94 15.15
C ILE A 24 -0.42 -23.26 16.66
N PRO A 25 -1.22 -22.55 17.50
CA PRO A 25 -1.35 -22.89 18.93
C PRO A 25 -1.92 -24.28 19.16
N PHE A 26 -2.90 -24.68 18.33
CA PHE A 26 -3.52 -26.00 18.40
C PHE A 26 -2.48 -27.13 18.15
N TYR A 27 -1.69 -26.99 17.09
CA TYR A 27 -0.60 -27.93 16.80
C TYR A 27 0.42 -27.99 17.95
N GLY A 28 0.80 -26.86 18.52
CA GLY A 28 1.69 -26.75 19.65
C GLY A 28 1.15 -27.50 20.88
N LEU A 29 -0.13 -27.30 21.16
CA LEU A 29 -0.78 -27.93 22.34
C LEU A 29 -0.94 -29.44 22.16
N PHE A 30 -1.49 -29.91 21.05
CA PHE A 30 -1.87 -31.31 20.86
C PHE A 30 -0.74 -32.22 20.39
N PHE A 31 0.08 -31.73 19.41
CA PHE A 31 1.14 -32.55 18.85
C PHE A 31 2.48 -32.39 19.52
N ARG A 32 2.83 -31.17 19.90
CA ARG A 32 4.13 -30.90 20.56
C ARG A 32 4.03 -30.91 22.10
N LYS A 33 2.82 -30.91 22.66
CA LYS A 33 2.55 -30.87 24.12
C LYS A 33 3.31 -29.74 24.83
N ILE A 34 3.47 -28.62 24.18
CA ILE A 34 4.13 -27.44 24.74
C ILE A 34 3.12 -26.56 25.48
N LYS A 35 3.58 -25.83 26.47
CA LYS A 35 2.78 -24.87 27.23
C LYS A 35 2.58 -23.60 26.41
N VAL A 36 1.62 -23.63 25.47
CA VAL A 36 1.38 -22.57 24.46
C VAL A 36 1.21 -21.20 25.12
N TYR A 37 0.50 -21.10 26.25
CA TYR A 37 0.29 -19.83 26.93
C TYR A 37 1.60 -19.25 27.49
N GLU A 38 2.42 -20.05 28.12
CA GLU A 38 3.70 -19.60 28.67
C GLU A 38 4.63 -19.11 27.56
N LEU A 39 4.74 -19.86 26.44
CA LEU A 39 5.52 -19.48 25.28
C LEU A 39 4.98 -18.21 24.60
N PHE A 40 3.66 -18.05 24.55
CA PHE A 40 3.05 -16.83 24.04
C PHE A 40 3.41 -15.61 24.90
N VAL A 41 3.33 -15.75 26.23
CA VAL A 41 3.69 -14.67 27.15
C VAL A 41 5.17 -14.30 27.06
N ASP A 42 6.05 -15.30 26.95
CA ASP A 42 7.47 -15.05 26.82
C ASP A 42 7.79 -14.37 25.47
N GLY A 43 7.20 -14.83 24.35
CA GLY A 43 7.28 -14.16 23.07
C GLY A 43 6.73 -12.73 23.10
N ALA A 44 5.66 -12.48 23.85
CA ALA A 44 5.11 -11.13 24.01
C ALA A 44 6.07 -10.19 24.79
N LYS A 45 6.77 -10.69 25.82
CA LYS A 45 7.82 -9.92 26.53
C LYS A 45 8.97 -9.54 25.60
N ASP A 46 9.44 -10.48 24.79
CA ASP A 46 10.48 -10.22 23.79
C ASP A 46 10.01 -9.19 22.75
N GLY A 47 8.79 -9.34 22.27
CA GLY A 47 8.15 -8.39 21.34
C GLY A 47 8.04 -6.99 21.94
N PHE A 48 7.69 -6.86 23.24
CA PHE A 48 7.64 -5.56 23.91
C PHE A 48 9.03 -4.90 23.97
N THR A 49 10.06 -5.68 24.29
CA THR A 49 11.45 -5.18 24.32
C THR A 49 11.88 -4.63 22.94
N ILE A 50 11.54 -5.37 21.88
CA ILE A 50 11.80 -4.93 20.50
C ILE A 50 11.01 -3.65 20.18
N ALA A 51 9.74 -3.59 20.55
CA ALA A 51 8.88 -2.43 20.33
C ALA A 51 9.47 -1.15 20.96
N VAL A 52 9.90 -1.21 22.22
CA VAL A 52 10.55 -0.07 22.90
C VAL A 52 11.83 0.34 22.17
N ARG A 53 12.64 -0.60 21.69
CA ARG A 53 13.87 -0.33 20.94
C ARG A 53 13.61 0.38 19.61
N ILE A 54 12.47 0.10 18.96
CA ILE A 54 12.08 0.66 17.67
C ILE A 54 11.56 2.10 17.79
N ILE A 55 10.94 2.49 18.90
CA ILE A 55 10.32 3.82 19.09
C ILE A 55 11.21 4.98 18.65
N PRO A 56 12.50 5.10 19.03
CA PRO A 56 13.32 6.22 18.62
C PRO A 56 13.47 6.35 17.09
N TYR A 57 13.59 5.21 16.40
CA TYR A 57 13.70 5.17 14.93
C TYR A 57 12.39 5.58 14.26
N LEU A 58 11.24 5.15 14.83
CA LEU A 58 9.92 5.56 14.38
C LEU A 58 9.72 7.06 14.50
N VAL A 59 10.07 7.65 15.65
CA VAL A 59 9.96 9.08 15.86
C VAL A 59 10.85 9.84 14.87
N ALA A 60 12.09 9.40 14.69
CA ALA A 60 13.03 10.04 13.76
C ALA A 60 12.51 10.05 12.32
N ILE A 61 12.00 8.92 11.81
CA ILE A 61 11.49 8.83 10.43
C ILE A 61 10.21 9.63 10.26
N LEU A 62 9.30 9.60 11.23
CA LEU A 62 8.05 10.37 11.17
C LEU A 62 8.31 11.89 11.19
N VAL A 63 9.26 12.36 11.99
CA VAL A 63 9.70 13.76 12.00
C VAL A 63 10.32 14.14 10.65
N ALA A 64 11.23 13.30 10.10
CA ALA A 64 11.85 13.56 8.81
C ALA A 64 10.81 13.65 7.66
N ILE A 65 9.83 12.75 7.64
CA ILE A 65 8.72 12.78 6.67
C ILE A 65 7.87 14.05 6.87
N GLY A 66 7.55 14.39 8.11
CA GLY A 66 6.81 15.62 8.43
C GLY A 66 7.52 16.89 7.93
N MET A 67 8.83 16.97 8.14
CA MET A 67 9.66 18.07 7.63
C MET A 67 9.69 18.10 6.10
N PHE A 68 9.83 16.95 5.44
CA PHE A 68 9.83 16.82 3.97
C PHE A 68 8.50 17.30 3.36
N ARG A 69 7.37 16.96 3.98
CA ARG A 69 6.05 17.45 3.55
C ARG A 69 5.89 18.95 3.81
N ALA A 70 6.24 19.41 5.01
CA ALA A 70 6.09 20.82 5.40
C ALA A 70 7.00 21.77 4.60
N SER A 71 8.16 21.31 4.13
CA SER A 71 9.08 22.09 3.30
C SER A 71 8.57 22.37 1.89
N GLY A 72 7.49 21.73 1.45
CA GLY A 72 7.01 21.82 0.07
C GLY A 72 7.83 21.00 -0.94
N ALA A 73 8.86 20.28 -0.50
CA ALA A 73 9.73 19.48 -1.37
C ALA A 73 8.94 18.39 -2.13
N LEU A 74 7.90 17.85 -1.51
CA LEU A 74 7.00 16.90 -2.15
C LEU A 74 6.30 17.54 -3.37
N ASN A 75 5.77 18.78 -3.20
CA ASN A 75 5.09 19.51 -4.28
C ASN A 75 6.04 19.85 -5.43
N LEU A 76 7.28 20.22 -5.14
CA LEU A 76 8.30 20.45 -6.17
C LEU A 76 8.59 19.18 -6.96
N LEU A 77 8.73 18.04 -6.29
CA LEU A 77 8.89 16.73 -6.92
C LEU A 77 7.71 16.39 -7.85
N LEU A 78 6.48 16.65 -7.40
CA LEU A 78 5.26 16.44 -8.19
C LEU A 78 5.30 17.25 -9.48
N ILE A 79 5.59 18.55 -9.40
CA ILE A 79 5.66 19.45 -10.55
C ILE A 79 6.71 18.97 -11.57
N TRP A 80 7.85 18.52 -11.10
CA TRP A 80 8.94 18.06 -11.96
C TRP A 80 8.66 16.70 -12.63
N LEU A 81 8.00 15.79 -11.90
CA LEU A 81 7.72 14.43 -12.40
C LEU A 81 6.50 14.37 -13.33
N THR A 82 5.49 15.20 -13.12
CA THR A 82 4.21 15.16 -13.86
C THR A 82 4.39 15.11 -15.38
N PRO A 83 5.22 15.97 -16.04
CA PRO A 83 5.35 15.93 -17.50
C PRO A 83 5.94 14.61 -18.02
N PHE A 84 6.87 14.00 -17.27
CA PHE A 84 7.46 12.73 -17.63
C PHE A 84 6.47 11.56 -17.47
N LEU A 85 5.66 11.59 -16.41
CA LEU A 85 4.69 10.54 -16.10
C LEU A 85 3.51 10.54 -17.08
N ASN A 86 3.08 11.71 -17.54
CA ASN A 86 2.07 11.82 -18.59
C ASN A 86 2.54 11.14 -19.88
N PHE A 87 3.84 11.19 -20.19
CA PHE A 87 4.41 10.52 -21.36
C PHE A 87 4.33 8.98 -21.25
N VAL A 88 4.42 8.44 -20.04
CA VAL A 88 4.35 6.99 -19.75
C VAL A 88 2.91 6.50 -19.53
N GLY A 89 1.92 7.40 -19.57
CA GLY A 89 0.51 7.06 -19.30
C GLY A 89 0.19 6.82 -17.83
N PHE A 90 1.01 7.33 -16.93
CA PHE A 90 0.77 7.26 -15.49
C PHE A 90 -0.22 8.37 -15.08
N PRO A 91 -1.35 8.05 -14.39
CA PRO A 91 -2.29 9.06 -13.94
C PRO A 91 -1.64 10.02 -12.93
N PRO A 92 -1.61 11.34 -13.21
CA PRO A 92 -0.96 12.32 -12.32
C PRO A 92 -1.55 12.34 -10.91
N GLU A 93 -2.82 12.00 -10.77
CA GLU A 93 -3.55 11.93 -9.51
C GLU A 93 -2.95 10.89 -8.54
N ASN A 94 -2.37 9.83 -9.07
CA ASN A 94 -1.71 8.78 -8.29
C ASN A 94 -0.27 9.14 -7.87
N LEU A 95 0.30 10.22 -8.39
CA LEU A 95 1.69 10.59 -8.13
C LEU A 95 1.97 10.93 -6.66
N PRO A 96 1.10 11.68 -5.93
CA PRO A 96 1.29 11.91 -4.50
C PRO A 96 1.36 10.60 -3.70
N LEU A 97 0.50 9.64 -4.06
CA LEU A 97 0.48 8.32 -3.44
C LEU A 97 1.78 7.55 -3.72
N ALA A 98 2.24 7.52 -4.99
CA ALA A 98 3.47 6.85 -5.41
C ALA A 98 4.70 7.36 -4.65
N LEU A 99 4.83 8.68 -4.50
CA LEU A 99 5.94 9.31 -3.77
C LEU A 99 5.85 9.12 -2.25
N MET A 100 4.62 9.07 -1.71
CA MET A 100 4.41 8.90 -0.28
C MET A 100 4.60 7.47 0.17
N ARG A 101 4.42 6.51 -0.72
CA ARG A 101 4.45 5.07 -0.41
C ARG A 101 5.76 4.62 0.24
N PRO A 102 6.96 4.92 -0.30
CA PRO A 102 8.22 4.58 0.35
C PRO A 102 8.44 5.26 1.71
N LEU A 103 7.75 6.39 1.96
CA LEU A 103 7.96 7.24 3.14
C LEU A 103 7.03 6.89 4.30
N SER A 104 5.72 6.70 4.04
CA SER A 104 4.71 6.57 5.10
C SER A 104 3.53 5.72 4.68
N GLY A 105 3.30 4.60 5.36
CA GLY A 105 2.14 3.73 5.15
C GLY A 105 0.82 4.41 5.50
N SER A 106 0.72 5.04 6.66
CA SER A 106 -0.49 5.76 7.09
C SER A 106 -0.76 7.01 6.23
N GLY A 107 0.28 7.75 5.87
CA GLY A 107 0.15 8.88 4.94
C GLY A 107 -0.34 8.45 3.56
N SER A 108 0.16 7.32 3.06
CA SER A 108 -0.28 6.73 1.80
C SER A 108 -1.72 6.22 1.86
N LEU A 109 -2.14 5.64 2.99
CA LEU A 109 -3.53 5.24 3.19
C LEU A 109 -4.48 6.43 3.15
N GLY A 110 -4.11 7.55 3.79
CA GLY A 110 -4.87 8.79 3.72
C GLY A 110 -5.03 9.28 2.28
N LEU A 111 -3.93 9.34 1.51
CA LEU A 111 -3.98 9.73 0.10
C LEU A 111 -4.80 8.76 -0.77
N LEU A 112 -4.73 7.47 -0.50
CA LEU A 112 -5.58 6.48 -1.18
C LEU A 112 -7.07 6.71 -0.87
N THR A 113 -7.40 6.99 0.39
CA THR A 113 -8.78 7.30 0.79
C THR A 113 -9.27 8.55 0.07
N ASP A 114 -8.47 9.61 0.03
CA ASP A 114 -8.79 10.84 -0.69
C ASP A 114 -9.00 10.58 -2.19
N LEU A 115 -8.18 9.73 -2.83
CA LEU A 115 -8.37 9.34 -4.24
C LEU A 115 -9.69 8.59 -4.46
N ILE A 116 -10.05 7.68 -3.56
CA ILE A 116 -11.32 6.93 -3.63
C ILE A 116 -12.51 7.87 -3.45
N ASP A 117 -12.44 8.80 -2.52
CA ASP A 117 -13.51 9.76 -2.24
C ASP A 117 -13.72 10.75 -3.41
N GLN A 118 -12.64 11.19 -4.06
CA GLN A 118 -12.70 12.14 -5.17
C GLN A 118 -13.11 11.48 -6.49
N HIS A 119 -12.63 10.28 -6.79
CA HIS A 119 -12.80 9.64 -8.10
C HIS A 119 -13.79 8.46 -8.07
N GLY A 120 -14.19 8.01 -6.89
CA GLY A 120 -15.03 6.81 -6.70
C GLY A 120 -14.20 5.52 -6.70
N GLN A 121 -14.69 4.52 -5.98
CA GLN A 121 -13.99 3.24 -5.77
C GLN A 121 -13.78 2.43 -7.07
N ASP A 122 -14.67 2.59 -8.03
CA ASP A 122 -14.62 1.83 -9.30
C ASP A 122 -13.81 2.53 -10.39
N SER A 123 -13.33 3.75 -10.16
CA SER A 123 -12.50 4.47 -11.11
C SER A 123 -11.16 3.77 -11.35
N LEU A 124 -10.61 3.91 -12.55
CA LEU A 124 -9.28 3.40 -12.88
C LEU A 124 -8.21 3.99 -11.95
N ILE A 125 -8.32 5.29 -11.63
CA ILE A 125 -7.40 5.99 -10.73
C ILE A 125 -7.39 5.33 -9.34
N SER A 126 -8.56 5.07 -8.76
CA SER A 126 -8.68 4.42 -7.45
C SER A 126 -8.17 2.97 -7.46
N LYS A 127 -8.45 2.22 -8.54
CA LYS A 127 -7.95 0.86 -8.71
C LYS A 127 -6.43 0.81 -8.83
N ILE A 128 -5.84 1.73 -9.60
CA ILE A 128 -4.38 1.88 -9.68
C ILE A 128 -3.80 2.22 -8.30
N GLY A 129 -4.38 3.20 -7.61
CA GLY A 129 -3.95 3.59 -6.27
C GLY A 129 -4.01 2.44 -5.27
N ALA A 130 -5.10 1.68 -5.23
CA ALA A 130 -5.27 0.53 -4.36
C ALA A 130 -4.27 -0.60 -4.68
N THR A 131 -4.05 -0.87 -5.97
CA THR A 131 -3.06 -1.87 -6.41
C THR A 131 -1.64 -1.45 -6.07
N MET A 132 -1.28 -0.18 -6.29
CA MET A 132 0.02 0.38 -5.86
C MET A 132 0.20 0.26 -4.35
N TYR A 133 -0.82 0.61 -3.58
CA TYR A 133 -0.78 0.51 -2.13
C TYR A 133 -0.55 -0.92 -1.65
N GLY A 134 -1.14 -1.91 -2.31
CA GLY A 134 -1.01 -3.33 -1.96
C GLY A 134 0.27 -3.99 -2.47
N SER A 135 0.89 -3.47 -3.53
CA SER A 135 2.07 -4.09 -4.18
C SER A 135 3.42 -3.47 -3.80
N THR A 136 3.41 -2.37 -3.04
CA THR A 136 4.62 -1.66 -2.60
C THR A 136 4.69 -1.60 -1.08
N GLU A 137 5.88 -1.32 -0.55
CA GLU A 137 6.11 -1.20 0.88
C GLU A 137 6.69 0.18 1.28
N THR A 138 6.68 0.46 2.58
CA THR A 138 7.26 1.68 3.15
C THR A 138 8.75 1.51 3.35
N THR A 139 9.52 1.53 2.27
CA THR A 139 10.95 1.16 2.26
C THR A 139 11.77 1.88 3.32
N PHE A 140 11.63 3.21 3.47
CA PHE A 140 12.37 3.97 4.49
C PHE A 140 11.97 3.59 5.91
N TYR A 141 10.68 3.40 6.17
CA TYR A 141 10.17 2.97 7.46
C TYR A 141 10.68 1.57 7.82
N VAL A 142 10.57 0.62 6.89
CA VAL A 142 11.02 -0.77 7.08
C VAL A 142 12.51 -0.80 7.40
N LEU A 143 13.34 -0.09 6.63
CA LEU A 143 14.78 -0.02 6.88
C LEU A 143 15.10 0.61 8.24
N ALA A 144 14.45 1.72 8.60
CA ALA A 144 14.69 2.38 9.88
C ALA A 144 14.33 1.46 11.06
N VAL A 145 13.16 0.82 11.00
CA VAL A 145 12.66 -0.06 12.07
C VAL A 145 13.51 -1.32 12.18
N TYR A 146 13.64 -2.07 11.09
CA TYR A 146 14.31 -3.39 11.15
C TYR A 146 15.82 -3.25 11.35
N PHE A 147 16.49 -2.36 10.61
CA PHE A 147 17.93 -2.16 10.78
C PHE A 147 18.25 -1.51 12.13
N GLY A 148 17.38 -0.59 12.58
CA GLY A 148 17.51 0.02 13.89
C GLY A 148 17.37 -0.99 15.02
N SER A 149 16.39 -1.90 14.96
CA SER A 149 16.16 -2.91 16.00
C SER A 149 17.34 -3.86 16.21
N VAL A 150 18.09 -4.17 15.14
CA VAL A 150 19.25 -5.06 15.19
C VAL A 150 20.60 -4.31 15.15
N GLY A 151 20.56 -2.97 15.19
CA GLY A 151 21.77 -2.14 15.24
C GLY A 151 22.58 -2.07 13.94
N ILE A 152 21.98 -2.40 12.80
CA ILE A 152 22.64 -2.28 11.49
C ILE A 152 22.70 -0.81 11.09
N LYS A 153 23.91 -0.27 10.94
CA LYS A 153 24.16 1.14 10.57
C LYS A 153 24.33 1.39 9.07
N LYS A 154 24.63 0.35 8.30
CA LYS A 154 24.90 0.46 6.85
C LYS A 154 23.88 -0.37 6.08
N SER A 155 22.99 0.30 5.37
CA SER A 155 21.96 -0.36 4.55
C SER A 155 22.50 -1.05 3.29
N ARG A 156 23.74 -0.74 2.87
CA ARG A 156 24.35 -1.25 1.62
C ARG A 156 23.38 -1.17 0.44
N HIS A 157 23.05 -2.32 -0.16
CA HIS A 157 22.15 -2.40 -1.31
C HIS A 157 20.64 -2.41 -0.94
N ALA A 158 20.29 -2.58 0.34
CA ALA A 158 18.89 -2.78 0.76
C ALA A 158 17.98 -1.59 0.39
N LEU A 159 18.47 -0.36 0.58
CA LEU A 159 17.70 0.84 0.21
C LEU A 159 17.44 0.89 -1.30
N ILE A 160 18.47 0.70 -2.10
CA ILE A 160 18.36 0.77 -3.57
C ILE A 160 17.46 -0.36 -4.08
N SER A 161 17.64 -1.58 -3.57
CA SER A 161 16.80 -2.73 -3.94
C SER A 161 15.33 -2.52 -3.56
N GLY A 162 15.05 -1.97 -2.37
CA GLY A 162 13.70 -1.65 -1.93
C GLY A 162 13.03 -0.61 -2.83
N LEU A 163 13.72 0.51 -3.10
CA LEU A 163 13.17 1.56 -3.97
C LEU A 163 12.98 1.09 -5.42
N LEU A 164 13.86 0.24 -5.94
CA LEU A 164 13.68 -0.36 -7.27
C LEU A 164 12.49 -1.34 -7.29
N ALA A 165 12.28 -2.09 -6.21
CA ALA A 165 11.11 -2.97 -6.07
C ALA A 165 9.81 -2.17 -6.00
N ASP A 166 9.78 -1.06 -5.22
CA ASP A 166 8.63 -0.15 -5.17
C ASP A 166 8.33 0.45 -6.55
N LEU A 167 9.37 0.93 -7.26
CA LEU A 167 9.22 1.46 -8.61
C LEU A 167 8.65 0.41 -9.58
N ALA A 168 9.18 -0.82 -9.54
CA ALA A 168 8.67 -1.92 -10.36
C ALA A 168 7.21 -2.26 -10.00
N GLY A 169 6.86 -2.28 -8.71
CA GLY A 169 5.49 -2.48 -8.23
C GLY A 169 4.52 -1.40 -8.72
N ILE A 170 4.95 -0.13 -8.69
CA ILE A 170 4.17 1.01 -9.20
C ILE A 170 3.92 0.87 -10.70
N ILE A 171 4.96 0.60 -11.48
CA ILE A 171 4.85 0.42 -12.94
C ILE A 171 3.93 -0.77 -13.26
N ALA A 172 4.11 -1.89 -12.58
CA ALA A 172 3.28 -3.08 -12.76
C ALA A 172 1.82 -2.81 -12.40
N ALA A 173 1.54 -2.09 -11.31
CA ALA A 173 0.19 -1.72 -10.90
C ALA A 173 -0.53 -0.89 -11.98
N VAL A 174 0.14 0.11 -12.53
CA VAL A 174 -0.42 0.94 -13.61
C VAL A 174 -0.71 0.09 -14.84
N PHE A 175 0.28 -0.68 -15.30
CA PHE A 175 0.16 -1.51 -16.50
C PHE A 175 -0.95 -2.57 -16.38
N LEU A 176 -0.97 -3.30 -15.26
CA LEU A 176 -1.99 -4.33 -15.01
C LEU A 176 -3.39 -3.73 -14.89
N CYS A 177 -3.55 -2.61 -14.19
CA CYS A 177 -4.86 -1.96 -14.06
C CYS A 177 -5.34 -1.41 -15.39
N GLN A 178 -4.47 -0.88 -16.24
CA GLN A 178 -4.85 -0.43 -17.58
C GLN A 178 -5.30 -1.59 -18.47
N ILE A 179 -4.61 -2.73 -18.43
CA ILE A 179 -5.01 -3.93 -19.20
C ILE A 179 -6.33 -4.51 -18.69
N LEU A 180 -6.50 -4.63 -17.37
CA LEU A 180 -7.65 -5.31 -16.79
C LEU A 180 -8.90 -4.44 -16.72
N PHE A 181 -8.76 -3.14 -16.57
CA PHE A 181 -9.86 -2.20 -16.29
C PHE A 181 -9.94 -1.02 -17.25
N GLY A 182 -9.00 -0.86 -18.19
CA GLY A 182 -8.96 0.27 -19.12
C GLY A 182 -10.22 0.40 -19.98
N ASP A 183 -10.74 -0.71 -20.48
CA ASP A 183 -11.94 -0.74 -21.33
C ASP A 183 -13.23 -0.39 -20.57
N SER A 184 -13.30 -0.68 -19.27
CA SER A 184 -14.48 -0.39 -18.46
C SER A 184 -14.67 1.09 -18.15
N THR A 185 -13.61 1.87 -18.20
CA THR A 185 -13.63 3.31 -17.88
C THR A 185 -14.17 4.14 -19.04
N ILE A 186 -13.92 3.71 -20.28
CA ILE A 186 -14.43 4.35 -21.51
C ILE A 186 -15.96 4.22 -21.56
N SER A 187 -16.51 3.08 -21.14
CA SER A 187 -17.95 2.82 -21.10
C SER A 187 -18.68 3.69 -20.08
N GLN A 188 -18.08 3.94 -18.91
CA GLN A 188 -18.72 4.75 -17.85
C GLN A 188 -18.65 6.26 -18.13
N GLY A 189 -17.61 6.74 -18.78
CA GLY A 189 -17.48 8.13 -19.25
C GLY A 189 -18.63 8.50 -20.22
N ASN A 190 -18.87 7.66 -21.21
CA ASN A 190 -19.93 7.83 -22.18
C ASN A 190 -21.35 7.78 -21.55
N HIS A 191 -21.54 6.99 -20.52
CA HIS A 191 -22.83 6.89 -19.83
C HIS A 191 -23.14 8.13 -18.97
N LYS A 192 -22.15 8.72 -18.33
CA LYS A 192 -22.30 9.97 -17.57
C LYS A 192 -22.55 11.17 -18.49
N GLU A 193 -21.84 11.27 -19.58
CA GLU A 193 -22.08 12.35 -20.59
C GLU A 193 -23.48 12.24 -21.17
N GLN A 194 -23.95 11.05 -21.53
CA GLN A 194 -25.30 10.85 -22.06
C GLN A 194 -26.40 11.19 -21.03
N MET A 195 -26.19 10.88 -19.76
CA MET A 195 -27.15 11.26 -18.70
C MET A 195 -27.18 12.78 -18.47
N THR A 196 -26.03 13.43 -18.49
CA THR A 196 -25.96 14.90 -18.34
C THR A 196 -26.61 15.60 -19.53
N TYR A 197 -26.41 15.10 -20.76
CA TYR A 197 -27.04 15.62 -21.97
C TYR A 197 -28.56 15.45 -21.95
N SER A 198 -29.07 14.31 -21.48
CA SER A 198 -30.50 14.01 -21.39
C SER A 198 -31.20 14.83 -20.31
N GLN A 199 -30.52 15.22 -19.23
CA GLN A 199 -31.08 16.09 -18.19
C GLN A 199 -31.04 17.57 -18.57
N GLY A 200 -30.09 17.98 -19.41
CA GLY A 200 -30.01 19.33 -19.96
C GLY A 200 -31.10 19.65 -20.99
N LEU A 201 -31.64 18.64 -21.67
CA LEU A 201 -32.72 18.78 -22.68
C LEU A 201 -34.13 18.80 -22.07
N LYS A 202 -34.25 18.56 -20.75
CA LYS A 202 -35.53 18.58 -20.01
C LYS A 202 -35.78 19.87 -19.23
N LYS A 203 -34.90 20.85 -19.37
CA LYS A 203 -35.09 22.23 -18.86
C LYS A 203 -35.33 23.19 -20.01
#